data_a77f5dccfac5d66cbd9526845de1be04
#
_entry.id   a77f5dccfac5d66cbd9526845de1be04
#
_cell.length_a   1.000
_cell.length_b   1.000
_cell.length_c   1.000
_cell.angle_alpha   90.00
_cell.angle_beta   90.00
_cell.angle_gamma   90.00
#
_symmetry.space_group_name_H-M   'P 1'
#
loop_
_entity.id
_entity.type
_entity.pdbx_description
1 polymer ?
#
loop_
_entity_poly.entity_id
_entity_poly.type
_entity_poly.pdbx_seq_one_letter_code
_entity_poly.pdbx_strand_id
1 'polypeptide(L)'
;GSVLRTPTGCVGPARCEWACFDSLDLVYDLTQTFQDQLHRPRWPYKFKIKASACPNDCVAAIARADFTIIGAWRDSIRIDQKEVKEYAAQGMDIKGLIADKCPGGALAWDEKKRELSVKPEDCTRCMHCINKMTKAIRPGTDRGASILIGGKAPIQKGAFLSWMLIPFMKVEPPYTEIKDLLEKIWDWWDEHGRNRERIAETIARMGFKEFLKALGLKPLPQMVKHPRSNPFIFFNE
;
A
#
# COMPACT_ATOMS: atom_id res chain seq x y z
N GLY A 1 -13.03 -17.71 13.56
CA GLY A 1 -12.18 -18.88 13.51
C GLY A 1 -10.75 -18.51 13.18
N SER A 2 -9.88 -19.43 13.49
CA SER A 2 -8.41 -19.32 13.32
C SER A 2 -7.98 -19.75 11.92
N VAL A 3 -8.58 -19.12 10.90
CA VAL A 3 -8.39 -19.47 9.50
C VAL A 3 -8.03 -18.23 8.67
N LEU A 4 -7.47 -18.45 7.48
CA LEU A 4 -7.36 -17.41 6.47
C LEU A 4 -8.77 -16.93 6.09
N ARG A 5 -8.96 -15.65 5.97
CA ARG A 5 -10.14 -15.08 5.32
C ARG A 5 -9.87 -14.98 3.83
N THR A 6 -10.87 -15.22 3.01
CA THR A 6 -10.74 -15.08 1.55
C THR A 6 -10.02 -13.79 1.21
N PRO A 7 -8.89 -13.85 0.51
CA PRO A 7 -8.19 -12.67 0.03
C PRO A 7 -9.14 -11.75 -0.73
N THR A 8 -9.02 -10.46 -0.51
CA THR A 8 -9.94 -9.47 -1.10
C THR A 8 -9.14 -8.43 -1.87
N GLY A 9 -9.49 -8.20 -3.12
CA GLY A 9 -8.88 -7.18 -3.98
C GLY A 9 -9.86 -6.09 -4.41
N CYS A 10 -9.34 -4.96 -4.85
CA CYS A 10 -10.10 -3.99 -5.61
C CYS A 10 -10.28 -4.48 -7.06
N VAL A 11 -11.04 -3.74 -7.88
CA VAL A 11 -11.31 -4.14 -9.29
C VAL A 11 -10.06 -4.17 -10.19
N GLY A 12 -8.93 -3.61 -9.75
CA GLY A 12 -7.67 -3.64 -10.47
C GLY A 12 -7.76 -3.11 -11.91
N PRO A 13 -6.87 -3.57 -12.79
CA PRO A 13 -6.81 -3.10 -14.19
C PRO A 13 -8.05 -3.47 -15.00
N ALA A 14 -8.90 -4.38 -14.52
CA ALA A 14 -10.15 -4.73 -15.21
C ALA A 14 -11.10 -3.53 -15.37
N ARG A 15 -11.05 -2.55 -14.46
CA ARG A 15 -11.91 -1.37 -14.46
C ARG A 15 -11.24 -0.08 -14.01
N CYS A 16 -9.94 -0.11 -13.67
CA CYS A 16 -9.25 1.04 -13.08
C CYS A 16 -7.92 1.32 -13.79
N GLU A 17 -7.81 2.47 -14.42
CA GLU A 17 -6.60 2.93 -15.11
C GLU A 17 -5.43 3.29 -14.18
N TRP A 18 -5.72 3.46 -12.88
CA TRP A 18 -4.71 3.76 -11.86
C TRP A 18 -4.00 2.53 -11.31
N ALA A 19 -4.45 1.34 -11.66
CA ALA A 19 -3.90 0.09 -11.14
C ALA A 19 -2.41 -0.04 -11.45
N CYS A 20 -1.62 -0.35 -10.42
CA CYS A 20 -0.18 -0.59 -10.52
C CYS A 20 0.15 -2.08 -10.69
N PHE A 21 -0.79 -2.97 -10.38
CA PHE A 21 -0.70 -4.42 -10.59
C PHE A 21 -2.12 -5.00 -10.72
N ASP A 22 -2.21 -6.26 -11.16
CA ASP A 22 -3.49 -6.97 -11.23
C ASP A 22 -3.87 -7.53 -9.86
N SER A 23 -4.77 -6.82 -9.17
CA SER A 23 -5.24 -7.20 -7.84
C SER A 23 -6.23 -8.37 -7.86
N LEU A 24 -6.97 -8.58 -8.95
CA LEU A 24 -7.91 -9.69 -9.05
C LEU A 24 -7.17 -11.00 -9.33
N ASP A 25 -6.21 -10.97 -10.25
CA ASP A 25 -5.36 -12.13 -10.51
C ASP A 25 -4.57 -12.54 -9.27
N LEU A 26 -3.95 -11.58 -8.58
CA LEU A 26 -3.25 -11.85 -7.33
C LEU A 26 -4.13 -12.51 -6.26
N VAL A 27 -5.32 -11.95 -5.98
CA VAL A 27 -6.17 -12.52 -4.91
C VAL A 27 -6.78 -13.86 -5.33
N TYR A 28 -7.00 -14.09 -6.62
CA TYR A 28 -7.39 -15.38 -7.15
C TYR A 28 -6.28 -16.41 -6.94
N ASP A 29 -5.05 -16.11 -7.36
CA ASP A 29 -3.90 -16.99 -7.18
C ASP A 29 -3.64 -17.33 -5.70
N LEU A 30 -3.65 -16.33 -4.81
CA LEU A 30 -3.51 -16.55 -3.37
C LEU A 30 -4.64 -17.43 -2.80
N THR A 31 -5.86 -17.27 -3.31
CA THR A 31 -7.01 -18.08 -2.89
C THR A 31 -6.83 -19.53 -3.30
N GLN A 32 -6.39 -19.77 -4.54
CA GLN A 32 -6.13 -21.12 -5.04
C GLN A 32 -4.94 -21.78 -4.32
N THR A 33 -3.86 -21.04 -4.13
CA THR A 33 -2.66 -21.55 -3.46
C THR A 33 -2.92 -21.93 -2.00
N PHE A 34 -3.70 -21.14 -1.26
CA PHE A 34 -3.90 -21.29 0.19
C PHE A 34 -5.30 -21.79 0.57
N GLN A 35 -5.90 -22.67 -0.23
CA GLN A 35 -7.25 -23.20 0.03
C GLN A 35 -7.36 -23.95 1.37
N ASP A 36 -6.36 -24.73 1.74
CA ASP A 36 -6.38 -25.47 3.00
C ASP A 36 -6.45 -24.53 4.21
N GLN A 37 -5.75 -23.38 4.14
CA GLN A 37 -5.75 -22.36 5.19
C GLN A 37 -7.09 -21.60 5.31
N LEU A 38 -7.91 -21.63 4.26
CA LEU A 38 -9.28 -21.07 4.30
C LEU A 38 -10.24 -21.97 5.07
N HIS A 39 -10.04 -23.27 5.02
CA HIS A 39 -10.97 -24.25 5.56
C HIS A 39 -10.57 -24.84 6.90
N ARG A 40 -9.27 -24.86 7.22
CA ARG A 40 -8.73 -25.52 8.41
C ARG A 40 -8.16 -24.53 9.40
N PRO A 41 -8.50 -24.61 10.69
CA PRO A 41 -7.83 -23.82 11.74
C PRO A 41 -6.33 -24.15 11.76
N ARG A 42 -5.49 -23.11 11.69
CA ARG A 42 -4.03 -23.28 11.73
C ARG A 42 -3.37 -22.31 12.73
N TRP A 43 -3.85 -21.06 12.82
CA TRP A 43 -3.14 -20.00 13.54
C TRP A 43 -3.86 -19.58 14.82
N PRO A 44 -3.21 -18.76 15.65
CA PRO A 44 -3.80 -18.22 16.89
C PRO A 44 -5.17 -17.58 16.68
N TYR A 45 -5.38 -16.91 15.54
CA TYR A 45 -6.66 -16.30 15.17
C TYR A 45 -6.81 -16.16 13.65
N LYS A 46 -7.82 -15.40 13.21
CA LYS A 46 -8.08 -15.12 11.78
C LYS A 46 -6.98 -14.27 11.17
N PHE A 47 -6.64 -14.55 9.92
CA PHE A 47 -5.76 -13.74 9.10
C PHE A 47 -6.50 -13.17 7.90
N LYS A 48 -6.23 -11.93 7.53
CA LYS A 48 -6.87 -11.24 6.41
C LYS A 48 -5.84 -10.67 5.47
N ILE A 49 -6.00 -10.94 4.18
CA ILE A 49 -5.20 -10.38 3.09
C ILE A 49 -6.08 -9.44 2.27
N LYS A 50 -5.60 -8.23 2.01
CA LYS A 50 -6.27 -7.28 1.11
C LYS A 50 -5.28 -6.64 0.15
N ALA A 51 -5.71 -6.53 -1.10
CA ALA A 51 -4.94 -5.95 -2.19
C ALA A 51 -5.67 -4.74 -2.80
N SER A 52 -5.09 -3.56 -2.69
CA SER A 52 -5.50 -2.35 -3.39
C SER A 52 -4.50 -2.05 -4.49
N ALA A 53 -4.92 -2.03 -5.75
CA ALA A 53 -4.00 -1.90 -6.87
C ALA A 53 -3.38 -0.49 -7.03
N CYS A 54 -3.78 0.48 -6.22
CA CYS A 54 -3.19 1.83 -6.21
C CYS A 54 -3.30 2.48 -4.82
N PRO A 55 -2.62 3.63 -4.57
CA PRO A 55 -2.62 4.28 -3.25
C PRO A 55 -3.97 4.85 -2.78
N ASN A 56 -5.02 4.85 -3.60
CA ASN A 56 -6.37 5.22 -3.16
C ASN A 56 -6.97 4.23 -2.15
N ASP A 57 -6.40 3.03 -2.03
CA ASP A 57 -6.79 2.00 -1.07
C ASP A 57 -8.31 1.77 -0.94
N CYS A 58 -8.98 1.56 -2.09
CA CYS A 58 -10.43 1.45 -2.18
C CYS A 58 -11.06 0.34 -1.33
N VAL A 59 -10.28 -0.68 -0.96
CA VAL A 59 -10.74 -1.77 -0.07
C VAL A 59 -10.36 -1.56 1.39
N ALA A 60 -9.82 -0.37 1.72
CA ALA A 60 -9.38 0.00 3.08
C ALA A 60 -8.42 -1.05 3.68
N ALA A 61 -7.45 -1.48 2.89
CA ALA A 61 -6.52 -2.53 3.27
C ALA A 61 -5.67 -2.12 4.47
N ILE A 62 -5.15 -0.87 4.46
CA ILE A 62 -4.26 -0.32 5.51
C ILE A 62 -4.84 -0.42 6.92
N ALA A 63 -6.17 -0.32 7.06
CA ALA A 63 -6.83 -0.30 8.36
C ALA A 63 -7.56 -1.63 8.70
N ARG A 64 -7.70 -2.54 7.74
CA ARG A 64 -8.61 -3.69 7.88
C ARG A 64 -8.01 -5.05 7.55
N ALA A 65 -6.75 -5.10 7.12
CA ALA A 65 -6.07 -6.33 6.77
C ALA A 65 -4.87 -6.59 7.67
N ASP A 66 -4.62 -7.86 7.98
CA ASP A 66 -3.40 -8.29 8.66
C ASP A 66 -2.21 -8.19 7.71
N PHE A 67 -2.39 -8.54 6.45
CA PHE A 67 -1.43 -8.36 5.37
C PHE A 67 -2.04 -7.49 4.27
N THR A 68 -1.39 -6.40 3.99
CA THR A 68 -1.88 -5.34 3.11
C THR A 68 -0.93 -5.15 1.93
N ILE A 69 -1.49 -5.15 0.73
CA ILE A 69 -0.77 -4.89 -0.52
C ILE A 69 -1.38 -3.64 -1.13
N ILE A 70 -0.61 -2.57 -1.25
CA ILE A 70 -1.08 -1.31 -1.84
C ILE A 70 -0.19 -0.96 -3.03
N GLY A 71 -0.79 -0.85 -4.21
CA GLY A 71 -0.10 -0.47 -5.43
C GLY A 71 0.63 0.84 -5.28
N ALA A 72 1.85 0.89 -5.82
CA ALA A 72 2.74 2.03 -5.77
C ALA A 72 3.60 2.10 -7.04
N TRP A 73 4.35 3.18 -7.19
CA TRP A 73 5.37 3.33 -8.25
C TRP A 73 6.59 4.03 -7.67
N ARG A 74 7.78 3.76 -8.22
CA ARG A 74 9.03 4.37 -7.73
C ARG A 74 9.40 5.66 -8.43
N ASP A 75 9.23 5.70 -9.75
CA ASP A 75 9.55 6.85 -10.58
C ASP A 75 8.61 8.04 -10.35
N SER A 76 8.78 9.11 -11.10
CA SER A 76 7.94 10.31 -10.98
C SER A 76 6.54 10.10 -11.55
N ILE A 77 5.58 10.88 -11.08
CA ILE A 77 4.30 11.06 -11.77
C ILE A 77 4.56 11.65 -13.17
N ARG A 78 3.69 11.30 -14.11
CA ARG A 78 3.74 11.82 -15.48
C ARG A 78 2.73 12.94 -15.63
N ILE A 79 3.18 14.09 -16.15
CA ILE A 79 2.36 15.28 -16.30
C ILE A 79 2.28 15.62 -17.80
N ASP A 80 1.06 15.66 -18.32
CA ASP A 80 0.76 16.16 -19.67
C ASP A 80 0.47 17.66 -19.57
N GLN A 81 1.43 18.49 -20.00
CA GLN A 81 1.31 19.95 -19.91
C GLN A 81 0.22 20.51 -20.82
N LYS A 82 -0.14 19.83 -21.91
CA LYS A 82 -1.24 20.24 -22.76
C LYS A 82 -2.56 20.14 -22.00
N GLU A 83 -2.81 19.00 -21.38
CA GLU A 83 -3.99 18.80 -20.56
C GLU A 83 -4.01 19.70 -19.32
N VAL A 84 -2.84 20.02 -18.74
CA VAL A 84 -2.73 21.01 -17.64
C VAL A 84 -3.24 22.37 -18.10
N LYS A 85 -2.85 22.83 -19.30
CA LYS A 85 -3.31 24.10 -19.88
C LYS A 85 -4.82 24.09 -20.15
N GLU A 86 -5.37 22.96 -20.56
CA GLU A 86 -6.82 22.80 -20.77
C GLU A 86 -7.59 22.93 -19.45
N TYR A 87 -7.12 22.29 -18.36
CA TYR A 87 -7.70 22.46 -17.02
C TYR A 87 -7.66 23.93 -16.56
N ALA A 88 -6.54 24.62 -16.77
CA ALA A 88 -6.41 26.05 -16.46
C ALA A 88 -7.35 26.93 -17.31
N ALA A 89 -7.51 26.60 -18.61
CA ALA A 89 -8.42 27.32 -19.50
C ALA A 89 -9.91 27.14 -19.12
N GLN A 90 -10.25 25.98 -18.53
CA GLN A 90 -11.58 25.70 -18.00
C GLN A 90 -11.85 26.38 -16.63
N GLY A 91 -10.92 27.18 -16.12
CA GLY A 91 -11.07 27.93 -14.89
C GLY A 91 -10.71 27.16 -13.61
N MET A 92 -9.99 26.03 -13.71
CA MET A 92 -9.52 25.32 -12.53
C MET A 92 -8.41 26.10 -11.84
N ASP A 93 -8.57 26.35 -10.54
CA ASP A 93 -7.52 26.89 -9.68
C ASP A 93 -6.46 25.82 -9.38
N ILE A 94 -5.51 25.65 -10.32
CA ILE A 94 -4.45 24.65 -10.20
C ILE A 94 -3.53 24.95 -9.02
N LYS A 95 -3.24 26.23 -8.76
CA LYS A 95 -2.43 26.62 -7.62
C LYS A 95 -3.08 26.19 -6.31
N GLY A 96 -4.28 26.66 -6.04
CA GLY A 96 -4.95 26.43 -4.74
C GLY A 96 -5.43 25.00 -4.54
N LEU A 97 -5.89 24.32 -5.60
CA LEU A 97 -6.46 22.97 -5.49
C LEU A 97 -5.43 21.83 -5.63
N ILE A 98 -4.31 22.08 -6.28
CA ILE A 98 -3.31 21.05 -6.61
C ILE A 98 -1.96 21.33 -5.93
N ALA A 99 -1.31 22.47 -6.24
CA ALA A 99 0.03 22.75 -5.71
C ALA A 99 0.01 23.02 -4.20
N ASP A 100 -0.82 23.93 -3.74
CA ASP A 100 -0.91 24.31 -2.32
C ASP A 100 -1.50 23.19 -1.43
N LYS A 101 -2.20 22.22 -2.02
CA LYS A 101 -2.74 21.03 -1.32
C LYS A 101 -1.86 19.79 -1.44
N CYS A 102 -0.70 19.90 -2.06
CA CYS A 102 0.24 18.78 -2.15
C CYS A 102 0.82 18.47 -0.76
N PRO A 103 0.59 17.27 -0.18
CA PRO A 103 1.03 16.98 1.19
C PRO A 103 2.55 17.01 1.38
N GLY A 104 3.30 16.69 0.33
CA GLY A 104 4.76 16.73 0.33
C GLY A 104 5.34 18.06 -0.17
N GLY A 105 4.51 19.01 -0.61
CA GLY A 105 5.00 20.25 -1.23
C GLY A 105 5.75 20.02 -2.56
N ALA A 106 5.52 18.87 -3.19
CA ALA A 106 6.26 18.42 -4.37
C ALA A 106 5.86 19.14 -5.66
N LEU A 107 4.72 19.83 -5.68
CA LEU A 107 4.17 20.43 -6.90
C LEU A 107 4.34 21.96 -6.86
N ALA A 108 4.75 22.52 -8.00
CA ALA A 108 4.81 23.96 -8.20
C ALA A 108 4.07 24.38 -9.48
N TRP A 109 3.25 25.42 -9.37
CA TRP A 109 2.50 26.00 -10.48
C TRP A 109 3.13 27.29 -10.96
N ASP A 110 3.47 27.37 -12.26
CA ASP A 110 3.89 28.61 -12.93
C ASP A 110 2.71 29.20 -13.68
N GLU A 111 2.13 30.27 -13.16
CA GLU A 111 0.94 30.90 -13.71
C GLU A 111 1.20 31.58 -15.07
N LYS A 112 2.41 32.13 -15.27
CA LYS A 112 2.78 32.81 -16.52
C LYS A 112 2.93 31.82 -17.67
N LYS A 113 3.58 30.68 -17.41
CA LYS A 113 3.78 29.62 -18.40
C LYS A 113 2.59 28.66 -18.48
N ARG A 114 1.70 28.68 -17.46
CA ARG A 114 0.64 27.68 -17.25
C ARG A 114 1.20 26.28 -17.25
N GLU A 115 2.23 26.05 -16.44
CA GLU A 115 2.94 24.79 -16.33
C GLU A 115 2.96 24.30 -14.89
N LEU A 116 2.75 22.99 -14.73
CA LEU A 116 2.84 22.30 -13.44
C LEU A 116 4.13 21.48 -13.42
N SER A 117 4.98 21.72 -12.43
CA SER A 117 6.21 20.96 -12.23
C SER A 117 6.14 20.11 -10.96
N VAL A 118 6.96 19.06 -10.88
CA VAL A 118 7.06 18.16 -9.74
C VAL A 118 8.52 17.96 -9.34
N LYS A 119 8.76 17.93 -8.02
CA LYS A 119 10.00 17.44 -7.41
C LYS A 119 9.73 16.01 -6.98
N PRO A 120 10.28 14.99 -7.67
CA PRO A 120 9.96 13.58 -7.42
C PRO A 120 10.32 13.11 -6.00
N GLU A 121 11.41 13.64 -5.44
CA GLU A 121 11.90 13.35 -4.10
C GLU A 121 10.93 13.74 -2.99
N ASP A 122 10.17 14.81 -3.19
CA ASP A 122 9.17 15.30 -2.23
C ASP A 122 7.78 14.66 -2.44
N CYS A 123 7.61 13.92 -3.53
CA CYS A 123 6.32 13.34 -3.90
C CYS A 123 5.98 12.13 -3.03
N THR A 124 4.93 12.25 -2.23
CA THR A 124 4.43 11.17 -1.36
C THR A 124 3.55 10.14 -2.06
N ARG A 125 3.32 10.29 -3.36
CA ARG A 125 2.50 9.40 -4.20
C ARG A 125 1.05 9.18 -3.70
N CYS A 126 0.49 10.21 -3.06
CA CYS A 126 -0.81 10.16 -2.37
C CYS A 126 -2.04 10.16 -3.29
N MET A 127 -1.87 10.24 -4.61
CA MET A 127 -2.94 10.31 -5.62
C MET A 127 -3.76 11.61 -5.65
N HIS A 128 -3.54 12.58 -4.75
CA HIS A 128 -4.39 13.78 -4.69
C HIS A 128 -4.48 14.52 -6.05
N CYS A 129 -3.33 14.86 -6.63
CA CYS A 129 -3.26 15.56 -7.92
C CYS A 129 -3.81 14.70 -9.08
N ILE A 130 -3.52 13.40 -9.09
CA ILE A 130 -4.01 12.46 -10.11
C ILE A 130 -5.54 12.38 -10.07
N ASN A 131 -6.14 12.26 -8.88
CA ASN A 131 -7.59 12.19 -8.72
C ASN A 131 -8.32 13.48 -9.11
N LYS A 132 -7.64 14.63 -9.05
CA LYS A 132 -8.21 15.94 -9.43
C LYS A 132 -8.02 16.25 -10.92
N MET A 133 -6.89 15.86 -11.48
CA MET A 133 -6.52 16.15 -12.89
C MET A 133 -6.31 14.84 -13.65
N THR A 134 -7.38 14.07 -13.76
CA THR A 134 -7.36 12.68 -14.26
C THR A 134 -6.88 12.54 -15.69
N LYS A 135 -6.99 13.57 -16.53
CA LYS A 135 -6.45 13.58 -17.90
C LYS A 135 -4.99 14.02 -17.93
N ALA A 136 -4.62 14.96 -17.06
CA ALA A 136 -3.31 15.60 -17.11
C ALA A 136 -2.22 14.86 -16.32
N ILE A 137 -2.57 14.15 -15.24
CA ILE A 137 -1.58 13.54 -14.34
C ILE A 137 -1.80 12.04 -14.23
N ARG A 138 -0.73 11.27 -14.35
CA ARG A 138 -0.73 9.81 -14.30
C ARG A 138 0.28 9.29 -13.29
N PRO A 139 0.05 8.10 -12.71
CA PRO A 139 1.08 7.39 -11.96
C PRO A 139 2.34 7.18 -12.80
N GLY A 140 3.46 6.97 -12.16
CA GLY A 140 4.69 6.56 -12.81
C GLY A 140 4.57 5.24 -13.57
N THR A 141 5.65 4.82 -14.18
CA THR A 141 5.72 3.61 -15.02
C THR A 141 6.38 2.43 -14.32
N ASP A 142 7.28 2.70 -13.37
CA ASP A 142 7.91 1.66 -12.55
C ASP A 142 6.97 1.23 -11.42
N ARG A 143 5.99 0.40 -11.79
CA ARG A 143 4.85 0.01 -10.94
C ARG A 143 5.13 -1.26 -10.16
N GLY A 144 4.53 -1.37 -9.00
CA GLY A 144 4.59 -2.49 -8.07
C GLY A 144 3.68 -2.23 -6.90
N ALA A 145 4.05 -2.67 -5.71
CA ALA A 145 3.29 -2.43 -4.49
C ALA A 145 4.17 -2.22 -3.25
N SER A 146 3.62 -1.51 -2.28
CA SER A 146 4.08 -1.52 -0.90
C SER A 146 3.38 -2.63 -0.14
N ILE A 147 4.13 -3.34 0.71
CA ILE A 147 3.60 -4.38 1.59
C ILE A 147 3.58 -3.85 3.02
N LEU A 148 2.42 -3.97 3.66
CA LEU A 148 2.24 -3.53 5.03
C LEU A 148 1.64 -4.67 5.87
N ILE A 149 1.83 -4.61 7.18
CA ILE A 149 1.43 -5.67 8.12
C ILE A 149 0.71 -5.10 9.34
N GLY A 150 -0.30 -5.79 9.85
CA GLY A 150 -0.85 -5.54 11.17
C GLY A 150 -2.04 -4.59 11.24
N GLY A 151 -2.71 -4.28 10.12
CA GLY A 151 -3.94 -3.48 10.12
C GLY A 151 -5.08 -4.21 10.85
N LYS A 152 -5.74 -3.50 11.76
CA LYS A 152 -6.81 -4.05 12.59
C LYS A 152 -7.81 -2.97 12.97
N ALA A 153 -9.07 -3.18 12.60
CA ALA A 153 -10.15 -2.35 13.11
C ALA A 153 -10.35 -2.56 14.62
N PRO A 154 -10.81 -1.54 15.35
CA PRO A 154 -11.02 -1.67 16.80
C PRO A 154 -12.17 -2.64 17.08
N ILE A 155 -11.91 -3.64 17.94
CA ILE A 155 -12.95 -4.48 18.51
C ILE A 155 -12.87 -4.39 20.04
N GLN A 156 -11.78 -4.86 20.65
CA GLN A 156 -11.60 -4.85 22.09
C GLN A 156 -10.32 -4.13 22.55
N LYS A 157 -9.25 -4.23 21.76
CA LYS A 157 -7.92 -3.72 22.13
C LYS A 157 -7.42 -2.56 21.24
N GLY A 158 -8.34 -1.75 20.72
CA GLY A 158 -8.01 -0.61 19.87
C GLY A 158 -7.76 -0.97 18.40
N ALA A 159 -7.56 0.08 17.60
CA ALA A 159 -7.26 0.01 16.19
C ALA A 159 -5.75 0.06 15.94
N PHE A 160 -5.30 -0.65 14.91
CA PHE A 160 -3.95 -0.53 14.38
C PHE A 160 -4.05 -0.20 12.88
N LEU A 161 -3.33 0.81 12.46
CA LEU A 161 -2.98 0.94 11.04
C LEU A 161 -1.79 0.04 10.75
N SER A 162 -1.75 -0.52 9.55
CA SER A 162 -0.63 -1.37 9.13
C SER A 162 0.70 -0.62 9.19
N TRP A 163 1.74 -1.32 9.63
CA TRP A 163 3.12 -0.88 9.55
C TRP A 163 3.72 -1.21 8.18
N MET A 164 4.58 -0.36 7.66
CA MET A 164 5.35 -0.65 6.45
C MET A 164 6.26 -1.86 6.69
N LEU A 165 6.14 -2.87 5.83
CA LEU A 165 6.98 -4.06 5.85
C LEU A 165 8.01 -4.03 4.72
N ILE A 166 7.56 -3.83 3.50
CA ILE A 166 8.41 -3.66 2.31
C ILE A 166 7.94 -2.41 1.56
N PRO A 167 8.78 -1.39 1.43
CA PRO A 167 8.39 -0.13 0.77
C PRO A 167 7.94 -0.32 -0.67
N PHE A 168 8.66 -1.16 -1.40
CA PHE A 168 8.33 -1.46 -2.79
C PHE A 168 8.79 -2.86 -3.20
N MET A 169 7.92 -3.58 -3.91
CA MET A 169 8.27 -4.82 -4.61
C MET A 169 7.45 -4.92 -5.91
N LYS A 170 7.95 -5.69 -6.87
CA LYS A 170 7.18 -6.07 -8.05
C LYS A 170 6.09 -7.05 -7.66
N VAL A 171 4.95 -6.94 -8.32
CA VAL A 171 3.78 -7.81 -8.08
C VAL A 171 3.37 -8.40 -9.42
N GLU A 172 3.97 -9.53 -9.74
CA GLU A 172 3.80 -10.21 -11.03
C GLU A 172 3.63 -11.72 -10.80
N PRO A 173 2.85 -12.41 -11.62
CA PRO A 173 2.75 -13.87 -11.54
C PRO A 173 4.12 -14.54 -11.69
N PRO A 174 4.38 -15.63 -10.98
CA PRO A 174 3.48 -16.44 -10.14
C PRO A 174 3.42 -15.98 -8.66
N TYR A 175 3.78 -14.74 -8.33
CA TYR A 175 3.71 -14.13 -6.99
C TYR A 175 4.50 -14.86 -5.90
N THR A 176 5.57 -15.52 -6.25
CA THR A 176 6.39 -16.36 -5.35
C THR A 176 6.88 -15.58 -4.14
N GLU A 177 7.43 -14.38 -4.35
CA GLU A 177 7.94 -13.55 -3.25
C GLU A 177 6.87 -13.19 -2.20
N ILE A 178 5.62 -12.97 -2.66
CA ILE A 178 4.49 -12.68 -1.75
C ILE A 178 4.08 -13.94 -0.99
N LYS A 179 4.04 -15.08 -1.65
CA LYS A 179 3.70 -16.37 -1.04
C LYS A 179 4.73 -16.77 0.02
N ASP A 180 6.01 -16.71 -0.33
CA ASP A 180 7.12 -17.01 0.59
C ASP A 180 7.13 -16.08 1.81
N LEU A 181 6.82 -14.80 1.58
CA LEU A 181 6.72 -13.83 2.67
C LEU A 181 5.54 -14.14 3.58
N LEU A 182 4.38 -14.52 3.03
CA LEU A 182 3.21 -14.92 3.81
C LEU A 182 3.49 -16.15 4.67
N GLU A 183 4.14 -17.17 4.12
CA GLU A 183 4.49 -18.39 4.87
C GLU A 183 5.44 -18.08 6.02
N LYS A 184 6.50 -17.30 5.79
CA LYS A 184 7.41 -16.84 6.87
C LYS A 184 6.69 -16.06 7.97
N ILE A 185 5.74 -15.19 7.59
CA ILE A 185 4.93 -14.43 8.55
C ILE A 185 4.04 -15.37 9.37
N TRP A 186 3.42 -16.35 8.74
CA TRP A 186 2.54 -17.29 9.40
C TRP A 186 3.28 -18.23 10.35
N ASP A 187 4.45 -18.74 9.96
CA ASP A 187 5.27 -19.59 10.80
C ASP A 187 5.74 -18.83 12.05
N TRP A 188 6.22 -17.60 11.88
CA TRP A 188 6.57 -16.74 13.01
C TRP A 188 5.38 -16.46 13.93
N TRP A 189 4.21 -16.20 13.36
CA TRP A 189 3.01 -15.90 14.14
C TRP A 189 2.46 -17.14 14.85
N ASP A 190 2.56 -18.30 14.25
CA ASP A 190 2.16 -19.56 14.86
C ASP A 190 3.03 -19.89 16.08
N GLU A 191 4.33 -19.63 15.98
CA GLU A 191 5.28 -19.82 17.09
C GLU A 191 5.08 -18.83 18.25
N HIS A 192 4.81 -17.55 17.96
CA HIS A 192 4.84 -16.48 18.94
C HIS A 192 3.45 -15.97 19.37
N GLY A 193 2.43 -16.27 18.60
CA GLY A 193 1.07 -15.75 18.83
C GLY A 193 0.35 -16.49 19.98
N ARG A 194 -0.46 -15.75 20.71
CA ARG A 194 -1.32 -16.28 21.76
C ARG A 194 -2.71 -16.57 21.24
N ASN A 195 -3.44 -17.48 21.88
CA ASN A 195 -4.81 -17.79 21.51
C ASN A 195 -5.67 -16.53 21.34
N ARG A 196 -6.31 -16.38 20.20
CA ARG A 196 -7.13 -15.23 19.77
C ARG A 196 -6.37 -13.90 19.65
N GLU A 197 -5.05 -13.92 19.59
CA GLU A 197 -4.21 -12.75 19.34
C GLU A 197 -4.05 -12.52 17.84
N ARG A 198 -4.30 -11.29 17.36
CA ARG A 198 -4.05 -10.90 15.97
C ARG A 198 -2.57 -10.65 15.76
N ILE A 199 -2.08 -10.83 14.53
CA ILE A 199 -0.67 -10.60 14.19
C ILE A 199 -0.17 -9.21 14.64
N ALA A 200 -0.99 -8.17 14.48
CA ALA A 200 -0.65 -6.82 14.94
C ALA A 200 -0.39 -6.76 16.46
N GLU A 201 -1.16 -7.49 17.22
CA GLU A 201 -1.02 -7.55 18.69
C GLU A 201 0.24 -8.33 19.09
N THR A 202 0.53 -9.43 18.39
CA THR A 202 1.78 -10.20 18.57
C THR A 202 3.00 -9.33 18.25
N ILE A 203 2.98 -8.63 17.11
CA ILE A 203 4.07 -7.71 16.71
C ILE A 203 4.23 -6.59 17.75
N ALA A 204 3.13 -5.98 18.21
CA ALA A 204 3.20 -4.91 19.21
C ALA A 204 3.79 -5.40 20.54
N ARG A 205 3.53 -6.66 20.93
CA ARG A 205 4.06 -7.28 22.15
C ARG A 205 5.51 -7.70 22.03
N MET A 206 5.89 -8.30 20.89
CA MET A 206 7.25 -8.81 20.66
C MET A 206 8.24 -7.71 20.20
N GLY A 207 7.71 -6.68 19.56
CA GLY A 207 8.49 -5.60 18.95
C GLY A 207 8.64 -5.75 17.42
N PHE A 208 8.36 -4.67 16.69
CA PHE A 208 8.42 -4.68 15.22
C PHE A 208 9.82 -4.96 14.68
N LYS A 209 10.87 -4.48 15.37
CA LYS A 209 12.26 -4.73 14.99
C LYS A 209 12.61 -6.23 15.04
N GLU A 210 12.18 -6.92 16.09
CA GLU A 210 12.41 -8.37 16.21
C GLU A 210 11.63 -9.17 15.17
N PHE A 211 10.41 -8.73 14.85
CA PHE A 211 9.63 -9.30 13.74
C PHE A 211 10.35 -9.16 12.40
N LEU A 212 10.84 -7.97 12.04
CA LEU A 212 11.62 -7.75 10.81
C LEU A 212 12.86 -8.65 10.75
N LYS A 213 13.59 -8.75 11.87
CA LYS A 213 14.78 -9.61 11.98
C LYS A 213 14.44 -11.08 11.73
N ALA A 214 13.35 -11.58 12.30
CA ALA A 214 12.89 -12.96 12.09
C ALA A 214 12.54 -13.24 10.62
N LEU A 215 12.02 -12.26 9.90
CA LEU A 215 11.74 -12.37 8.47
C LEU A 215 12.98 -12.17 7.57
N GLY A 216 14.15 -11.85 8.15
CA GLY A 216 15.35 -11.52 7.38
C GLY A 216 15.30 -10.14 6.70
N LEU A 217 14.40 -9.27 7.14
CA LEU A 217 14.24 -7.92 6.58
C LEU A 217 15.09 -6.90 7.35
N LYS A 218 15.71 -5.99 6.62
CA LYS A 218 16.44 -4.87 7.23
C LYS A 218 15.47 -3.80 7.68
N PRO A 219 15.48 -3.36 8.95
CA PRO A 219 14.64 -2.28 9.40
C PRO A 219 15.11 -0.95 8.81
N LEU A 220 14.21 -0.20 8.23
CA LEU A 220 14.44 1.20 7.90
C LEU A 220 14.20 2.04 9.17
N PRO A 221 15.02 3.07 9.45
CA PRO A 221 14.89 3.88 10.66
C PRO A 221 13.47 4.43 10.90
N GLN A 222 12.82 4.83 9.83
CA GLN A 222 11.46 5.37 9.85
C GLN A 222 10.40 4.32 10.24
N MET A 223 10.56 3.06 9.82
CA MET A 223 9.66 1.97 10.19
C MET A 223 9.67 1.70 11.69
N VAL A 224 10.84 1.82 12.33
CA VAL A 224 11.03 1.52 13.76
C VAL A 224 10.60 2.70 14.65
N LYS A 225 10.96 3.93 14.27
CA LYS A 225 10.67 5.13 15.05
C LYS A 225 9.25 5.65 14.86
N HIS A 226 8.78 5.63 13.62
CA HIS A 226 7.51 6.21 13.23
C HIS A 226 6.74 5.26 12.30
N PRO A 227 6.26 4.12 12.82
CA PRO A 227 5.61 3.09 11.99
C PRO A 227 4.32 3.58 11.31
N ARG A 228 3.82 4.76 11.69
CA ARG A 228 2.64 5.40 11.10
C ARG A 228 2.93 6.62 10.24
N SER A 229 4.21 6.97 10.06
CA SER A 229 4.59 8.02 9.11
C SER A 229 4.30 7.55 7.69
N ASN A 230 4.25 8.50 6.77
CA ASN A 230 3.88 8.24 5.38
C ASN A 230 4.72 7.07 4.81
N PRO A 231 4.07 5.96 4.41
CA PRO A 231 4.78 4.77 3.95
C PRO A 231 5.48 4.95 2.60
N PHE A 232 5.26 6.06 1.89
CA PHE A 232 5.77 6.30 0.55
C PHE A 232 7.03 7.18 0.49
N ILE A 233 7.55 7.61 1.65
CA ILE A 233 8.76 8.45 1.74
C ILE A 233 10.06 7.67 1.44
N PHE A 234 10.04 6.34 1.43
CA PHE A 234 11.25 5.50 1.46
C PHE A 234 11.76 5.05 0.10
N PHE A 235 11.20 5.54 -1.00
CA PHE A 235 11.57 5.08 -2.33
C PHE A 235 12.84 5.71 -2.92
N ASN A 236 13.44 6.65 -2.22
CA ASN A 236 14.58 7.42 -2.72
C ASN A 236 15.92 7.04 -2.04
N GLU A 237 15.97 5.91 -1.30
CA GLU A 237 17.20 5.36 -0.70
C GLU A 237 17.76 4.18 -1.49
#